data_f34d8cf7e3dba2962f9f956a1a97ee2e
#
_entry.id   f34d8cf7e3dba2962f9f956a1a97ee2e
#
_cell.length_a   1.000
_cell.length_b   1.000
_cell.length_c   1.000
_cell.angle_alpha   90.00
_cell.angle_beta   90.00
_cell.angle_gamma   90.00
#
_symmetry.space_group_name_H-M   'P 1'
#
loop_
_entity.id
_entity.type
_entity.pdbx_description
1 polymer ?
#
loop_
_entity_poly.entity_id
_entity_poly.type
_entity_poly.pdbx_seq_one_letter_code
_entity_poly.pdbx_strand_id
1 'polypeptide(L)'
;MDANPKLPEVGYESLRVAVYLGQDRASLFLTAKGLKPATILELVFEPGHQEYTENDYSADINNCEQMLRDLGLPYEPEHYNDDEDLERHIFLVGKDQQSLKDLATAERADNSDYYSYGMALGKALGYPETAIIADATKSAMPISEYPPELLNDPSRKFCVFALSREHWQEEMEVVKQQAEFIKKEDPSLYNAILNN
;
A
#
# COMPACT_ATOMS: atom_id res chain seq x y z
N MET A 1 -0.04 -29.24 5.57
CA MET A 1 -0.68 -28.08 4.90
C MET A 1 -1.65 -27.50 5.90
N ASP A 2 -1.18 -26.58 6.71
CA ASP A 2 -2.02 -25.94 7.71
C ASP A 2 -2.96 -24.96 6.99
N ALA A 3 -4.26 -25.16 7.19
CA ALA A 3 -5.28 -24.30 6.65
C ALA A 3 -5.06 -22.89 7.25
N ASN A 4 -4.72 -21.94 6.39
CA ASN A 4 -4.65 -20.54 6.75
C ASN A 4 -6.00 -20.18 7.43
N PRO A 5 -6.00 -19.68 8.68
CA PRO A 5 -7.26 -19.33 9.35
C PRO A 5 -8.03 -18.37 8.44
N LYS A 6 -9.28 -18.68 8.16
CA LYS A 6 -10.15 -17.75 7.41
C LYS A 6 -10.21 -16.46 8.21
N LEU A 7 -9.60 -15.41 7.66
CA LEU A 7 -9.71 -14.08 8.23
C LEU A 7 -11.19 -13.69 8.33
N PRO A 8 -11.61 -12.97 9.37
CA PRO A 8 -13.00 -12.62 9.59
C PRO A 8 -13.55 -11.87 8.36
N GLU A 9 -14.68 -12.31 7.86
CA GLU A 9 -15.36 -11.76 6.67
C GLU A 9 -15.63 -10.25 6.82
N VAL A 10 -15.87 -9.80 8.05
CA VAL A 10 -16.09 -8.40 8.42
C VAL A 10 -14.92 -7.49 8.02
N GLY A 11 -13.68 -7.90 8.23
CA GLY A 11 -12.51 -7.10 7.85
C GLY A 11 -12.39 -6.89 6.34
N TYR A 12 -12.79 -7.89 5.55
CA TYR A 12 -12.81 -7.76 4.09
C TYR A 12 -13.96 -6.89 3.57
N GLU A 13 -15.12 -6.90 4.23
CA GLU A 13 -16.20 -5.97 3.89
C GLU A 13 -15.77 -4.51 4.12
N SER A 14 -15.13 -4.23 5.25
CA SER A 14 -14.58 -2.90 5.54
C SER A 14 -13.55 -2.48 4.50
N LEU A 15 -12.67 -3.39 4.06
CA LEU A 15 -11.66 -3.12 3.04
C LEU A 15 -12.28 -2.79 1.67
N ARG A 16 -13.40 -3.44 1.29
CA ARG A 16 -14.09 -3.18 0.02
C ARG A 16 -14.64 -1.77 -0.07
N VAL A 17 -15.08 -1.20 1.06
CA VAL A 17 -15.69 0.13 1.13
C VAL A 17 -14.73 1.25 1.54
N ALA A 18 -13.50 0.92 1.92
CA ALA A 18 -12.47 1.88 2.32
C ALA A 18 -11.92 2.66 1.11
N VAL A 19 -12.77 3.48 0.48
CA VAL A 19 -12.42 4.25 -0.74
C VAL A 19 -11.26 5.21 -0.48
N TYR A 20 -11.16 5.74 0.73
CA TYR A 20 -10.09 6.63 1.19
C TYR A 20 -8.68 6.01 1.10
N LEU A 21 -8.57 4.67 1.08
CA LEU A 21 -7.28 3.97 0.90
C LEU A 21 -6.87 3.82 -0.58
N GLY A 22 -7.74 4.15 -1.53
CA GLY A 22 -7.40 4.06 -2.95
C GLY A 22 -6.83 2.70 -3.37
N GLN A 23 -5.66 2.72 -4.00
CA GLN A 23 -4.94 1.52 -4.44
C GLN A 23 -4.26 0.74 -3.29
N ASP A 24 -4.07 1.35 -2.12
CA ASP A 24 -3.46 0.67 -0.96
C ASP A 24 -4.34 -0.47 -0.44
N ARG A 25 -5.63 -0.48 -0.78
CA ARG A 25 -6.53 -1.63 -0.56
C ARG A 25 -5.98 -2.93 -1.14
N ALA A 26 -5.37 -2.86 -2.34
CA ALA A 26 -4.73 -4.03 -2.96
C ALA A 26 -3.54 -4.52 -2.13
N SER A 27 -2.68 -3.59 -1.71
CA SER A 27 -1.51 -3.89 -0.89
C SER A 27 -1.91 -4.49 0.46
N LEU A 28 -2.90 -3.91 1.13
CA LEU A 28 -3.42 -4.40 2.41
C LEU A 28 -4.03 -5.80 2.27
N PHE A 29 -4.83 -6.04 1.23
CA PHE A 29 -5.40 -7.36 0.96
C PHE A 29 -4.31 -8.43 0.77
N LEU A 30 -3.28 -8.12 -0.03
CA LEU A 30 -2.17 -9.03 -0.26
C LEU A 30 -1.37 -9.30 1.02
N THR A 31 -1.20 -8.29 1.88
CA THR A 31 -0.58 -8.43 3.20
C THR A 31 -1.42 -9.34 4.11
N ALA A 32 -2.73 -9.14 4.16
CA ALA A 32 -3.66 -9.97 4.92
C ALA A 32 -3.68 -11.44 4.43
N LYS A 33 -3.45 -11.66 3.14
CA LYS A 33 -3.32 -13.01 2.55
C LYS A 33 -1.91 -13.60 2.68
N GLY A 34 -0.96 -12.88 3.27
CA GLY A 34 0.43 -13.32 3.47
C GLY A 34 1.28 -13.31 2.20
N LEU A 35 0.79 -12.73 1.09
CA LEU A 35 1.49 -12.62 -0.19
C LEU A 35 2.45 -11.43 -0.26
N LYS A 36 2.22 -10.42 0.58
CA LYS A 36 3.17 -9.34 0.84
C LYS A 36 3.60 -9.40 2.30
N PRO A 37 4.86 -9.05 2.60
CA PRO A 37 5.32 -8.99 4.00
C PRO A 37 4.66 -7.87 4.78
N ALA A 38 4.51 -6.69 4.15
CA ALA A 38 4.01 -5.50 4.83
C ALA A 38 3.42 -4.48 3.84
N THR A 39 2.71 -3.49 4.38
CA THR A 39 2.23 -2.31 3.66
C THR A 39 2.25 -1.08 4.56
N ILE A 40 2.29 0.10 3.94
CA ILE A 40 2.06 1.39 4.58
C ILE A 40 0.70 1.88 4.11
N LEU A 41 -0.14 2.35 5.03
CA LEU A 41 -1.38 3.05 4.74
C LEU A 41 -1.21 4.50 5.19
N GLU A 42 -1.49 5.44 4.31
CA GLU A 42 -1.36 6.86 4.59
C GLU A 42 -2.72 7.55 4.45
N LEU A 43 -3.13 8.26 5.49
CA LEU A 43 -4.26 9.15 5.49
C LEU A 43 -3.74 10.58 5.60
N VAL A 44 -4.18 11.45 4.69
CA VAL A 44 -3.72 12.83 4.59
C VAL A 44 -4.89 13.77 4.79
N PHE A 45 -4.72 14.74 5.67
CA PHE A 45 -5.69 15.82 5.89
C PHE A 45 -5.05 17.16 5.57
N GLU A 46 -5.70 17.92 4.68
CA GLU A 46 -5.34 19.29 4.35
C GLU A 46 -6.41 20.23 4.94
N PRO A 47 -6.10 20.95 6.03
CA PRO A 47 -7.02 21.90 6.64
C PRO A 47 -7.45 22.98 5.64
N GLY A 48 -8.76 23.22 5.56
CA GLY A 48 -9.33 24.22 4.63
C GLY A 48 -9.85 23.65 3.32
N HIS A 49 -9.71 22.36 3.05
CA HIS A 49 -10.42 21.69 1.96
C HIS A 49 -11.91 21.57 2.30
N GLN A 50 -12.78 22.21 1.51
CA GLN A 50 -14.22 22.38 1.88
C GLN A 50 -15.04 21.08 1.88
N GLU A 51 -14.55 20.01 1.24
CA GLU A 51 -15.28 18.76 1.05
C GLU A 51 -14.86 17.63 2.04
N TYR A 52 -13.76 17.81 2.76
CA TYR A 52 -13.25 16.80 3.71
C TYR A 52 -12.88 17.47 5.02
N THR A 53 -13.65 17.17 6.06
CA THR A 53 -13.52 17.82 7.36
C THR A 53 -12.59 17.06 8.31
N GLU A 54 -12.13 17.73 9.38
CA GLU A 54 -11.39 17.07 10.47
C GLU A 54 -12.16 15.90 11.10
N ASN A 55 -13.50 16.00 11.15
CA ASN A 55 -14.34 14.90 11.63
C ASN A 55 -14.32 13.69 10.67
N ASP A 56 -14.31 13.94 9.36
CA ASP A 56 -14.23 12.87 8.35
C ASP A 56 -12.86 12.19 8.44
N TYR A 57 -11.79 12.96 8.56
CA TYR A 57 -10.43 12.46 8.75
C TYR A 57 -10.30 11.60 10.00
N SER A 58 -10.81 12.08 11.13
CA SER A 58 -10.82 11.33 12.40
C SER A 58 -11.65 10.04 12.28
N ALA A 59 -12.76 10.07 11.56
CA ALA A 59 -13.58 8.90 11.31
C ALA A 59 -12.83 7.87 10.44
N ASP A 60 -12.13 8.31 9.41
CA ASP A 60 -11.35 7.43 8.53
C ASP A 60 -10.18 6.78 9.27
N ILE A 61 -9.48 7.50 10.17
CA ILE A 61 -8.46 6.93 11.04
C ILE A 61 -9.07 5.81 11.90
N ASN A 62 -10.19 6.06 12.58
CA ASN A 62 -10.85 5.08 13.44
C ASN A 62 -11.34 3.86 12.63
N ASN A 63 -11.89 4.08 11.43
CA ASN A 63 -12.34 3.02 10.53
C ASN A 63 -11.15 2.16 10.06
N CYS A 64 -10.02 2.79 9.73
CA CYS A 64 -8.80 2.09 9.34
C CYS A 64 -8.28 1.21 10.48
N GLU A 65 -8.17 1.75 11.69
CA GLU A 65 -7.77 0.96 12.84
C GLU A 65 -8.70 -0.21 13.13
N GLN A 66 -10.02 0.01 13.07
CA GLN A 66 -10.98 -1.07 13.29
C GLN A 66 -10.84 -2.17 12.23
N MET A 67 -10.68 -1.78 10.96
CA MET A 67 -10.45 -2.73 9.87
C MET A 67 -9.17 -3.55 10.07
N LEU A 68 -8.06 -2.94 10.50
CA LEU A 68 -6.81 -3.65 10.78
C LEU A 68 -6.97 -4.65 11.92
N ARG A 69 -7.71 -4.28 12.98
CA ARG A 69 -8.06 -5.19 14.08
C ARG A 69 -8.91 -6.36 13.58
N ASP A 70 -9.92 -6.09 12.75
CA ASP A 70 -10.83 -7.11 12.21
C ASP A 70 -10.11 -8.06 11.24
N LEU A 71 -9.11 -7.57 10.51
CA LEU A 71 -8.23 -8.40 9.69
C LEU A 71 -7.21 -9.19 10.50
N GLY A 72 -7.05 -8.88 11.79
CA GLY A 72 -6.07 -9.53 12.68
C GLY A 72 -4.63 -9.22 12.32
N LEU A 73 -4.39 -8.08 11.65
CA LEU A 73 -3.05 -7.66 11.24
C LEU A 73 -2.37 -6.85 12.35
N PRO A 74 -1.10 -7.14 12.67
CA PRO A 74 -0.33 -6.28 13.54
C PRO A 74 -0.03 -4.95 12.82
N TYR A 75 -0.19 -3.84 13.53
CA TYR A 75 0.08 -2.51 13.00
C TYR A 75 0.66 -1.58 14.06
N GLU A 76 1.32 -0.52 13.62
CA GLU A 76 1.85 0.56 14.43
C GLU A 76 1.44 1.90 13.80
N PRO A 77 0.69 2.76 14.51
CA PRO A 77 0.34 4.08 14.00
C PRO A 77 1.50 5.05 14.19
N GLU A 78 1.71 5.91 13.21
CA GLU A 78 2.61 7.06 13.27
C GLU A 78 1.88 8.32 12.84
N HIS A 79 2.23 9.44 13.43
CA HIS A 79 1.61 10.73 13.14
C HIS A 79 2.70 11.74 12.79
N TYR A 80 2.59 12.37 11.63
CA TYR A 80 3.50 13.39 11.16
C TYR A 80 2.73 14.67 10.88
N ASN A 81 3.19 15.76 11.45
CA ASN A 81 2.77 17.10 11.06
C ASN A 81 3.89 17.67 10.18
N ASP A 82 3.74 17.53 8.89
CA ASP A 82 4.64 18.14 7.91
C ASP A 82 4.09 19.51 7.57
N ASP A 83 4.77 20.57 8.02
CA ASP A 83 4.38 21.96 7.82
C ASP A 83 2.98 22.35 8.37
N GLU A 84 2.71 23.65 8.49
CA GLU A 84 1.56 24.22 9.19
C GLU A 84 0.16 23.80 8.65
N ASP A 85 0.13 23.10 7.50
CA ASP A 85 -1.12 22.87 6.75
C ASP A 85 -1.39 21.41 6.36
N LEU A 86 -0.53 20.42 6.70
CA LEU A 86 -0.74 19.04 6.31
C LEU A 86 -0.56 18.06 7.48
N GLU A 87 -1.63 17.36 7.84
CA GLU A 87 -1.57 16.29 8.82
C GLU A 87 -1.54 14.93 8.11
N ARG A 88 -0.60 14.07 8.51
CA ARG A 88 -0.49 12.71 8.00
C ARG A 88 -0.60 11.71 9.13
N HIS A 89 -1.48 10.74 8.97
CA HIS A 89 -1.57 9.58 9.83
C HIS A 89 -1.18 8.34 9.05
N ILE A 90 -0.13 7.67 9.50
CA ILE A 90 0.45 6.52 8.81
C ILE A 90 0.23 5.28 9.68
N PHE A 91 -0.16 4.18 9.05
CA PHE A 91 -0.16 2.86 9.67
C PHE A 91 0.90 2.00 8.99
N LEU A 92 1.90 1.61 9.75
CA LEU A 92 2.82 0.54 9.37
C LEU A 92 2.13 -0.79 9.65
N VAL A 93 1.92 -1.63 8.65
CA VAL A 93 1.14 -2.86 8.77
C VAL A 93 1.98 -4.04 8.32
N GLY A 94 2.14 -5.05 9.17
CA GLY A 94 2.82 -6.31 8.84
C GLY A 94 1.84 -7.47 8.65
N LYS A 95 2.20 -8.48 7.86
CA LYS A 95 1.44 -9.75 7.84
C LYS A 95 1.57 -10.51 9.15
N ASP A 96 2.66 -10.28 9.88
CA ASP A 96 3.00 -10.81 11.19
C ASP A 96 3.88 -9.82 11.96
N GLN A 97 4.15 -10.10 13.24
CA GLN A 97 4.93 -9.23 14.12
C GLN A 97 6.38 -9.00 13.62
N GLN A 98 6.98 -9.99 12.96
CA GLN A 98 8.34 -9.84 12.44
C GLN A 98 8.35 -8.90 11.25
N SER A 99 7.42 -9.06 10.32
CA SER A 99 7.26 -8.18 9.15
C SER A 99 6.97 -6.74 9.55
N LEU A 100 6.13 -6.53 10.57
CA LEU A 100 5.90 -5.19 11.14
C LEU A 100 7.17 -4.58 11.70
N LYS A 101 7.95 -5.34 12.48
CA LYS A 101 9.21 -4.88 13.05
C LYS A 101 10.24 -4.53 11.97
N ASP A 102 10.33 -5.34 10.92
CA ASP A 102 11.24 -5.10 9.81
C ASP A 102 10.85 -3.82 9.05
N LEU A 103 9.55 -3.61 8.81
CA LEU A 103 9.04 -2.39 8.20
C LEU A 103 9.31 -1.15 9.07
N ALA A 104 8.98 -1.20 10.36
CA ALA A 104 9.21 -0.09 11.29
C ALA A 104 10.70 0.25 11.44
N THR A 105 11.57 -0.75 11.36
CA THR A 105 13.02 -0.56 11.37
C THR A 105 13.49 0.14 10.10
N ALA A 106 12.96 -0.24 8.93
CA ALA A 106 13.31 0.36 7.66
C ALA A 106 12.78 1.81 7.55
N GLU A 107 11.55 2.05 8.00
CA GLU A 107 10.91 3.37 7.96
C GLU A 107 11.63 4.40 8.84
N ARG A 108 12.10 3.97 10.02
CA ARG A 108 12.82 4.83 10.98
C ARG A 108 14.33 4.90 10.74
N ALA A 109 14.83 4.25 9.69
CA ALA A 109 16.25 4.34 9.36
C ALA A 109 16.64 5.76 8.93
N ASP A 110 17.92 6.10 9.13
CA ASP A 110 18.43 7.40 8.69
C ASP A 110 18.26 7.55 7.15
N ASN A 111 17.45 8.51 6.74
CA ASN A 111 17.17 8.82 5.35
C ASN A 111 18.22 9.75 4.70
N SER A 112 19.27 10.12 5.42
CA SER A 112 20.38 10.92 4.87
C SER A 112 21.10 10.21 3.72
N ASP A 113 21.15 8.85 3.76
CA ASP A 113 21.48 8.02 2.62
C ASP A 113 20.20 7.44 2.00
N TYR A 114 19.63 8.21 1.06
CA TYR A 114 18.39 7.83 0.36
C TYR A 114 18.47 6.46 -0.30
N TYR A 115 19.64 6.07 -0.82
CA TYR A 115 19.82 4.77 -1.46
C TYR A 115 19.62 3.63 -0.46
N SER A 116 20.32 3.66 0.66
CA SER A 116 20.21 2.62 1.70
C SER A 116 18.82 2.58 2.32
N TYR A 117 18.21 3.75 2.55
CA TYR A 117 16.84 3.86 3.04
C TYR A 117 15.83 3.24 2.05
N GLY A 118 15.85 3.64 0.77
CA GLY A 118 14.95 3.11 -0.25
C GLY A 118 15.10 1.60 -0.46
N MET A 119 16.33 1.10 -0.43
CA MET A 119 16.60 -0.35 -0.51
C MET A 119 16.02 -1.12 0.69
N ALA A 120 16.15 -0.60 1.90
CA ALA A 120 15.63 -1.24 3.10
C ALA A 120 14.09 -1.24 3.11
N LEU A 121 13.49 -0.07 2.84
CA LEU A 121 12.04 0.12 2.83
C LEU A 121 11.35 -0.72 1.75
N GLY A 122 11.86 -0.68 0.52
CA GLY A 122 11.29 -1.44 -0.59
C GLY A 122 11.34 -2.96 -0.35
N LYS A 123 12.42 -3.47 0.27
CA LYS A 123 12.52 -4.88 0.70
C LYS A 123 11.49 -5.22 1.77
N ALA A 124 11.33 -4.38 2.80
CA ALA A 124 10.36 -4.59 3.86
C ALA A 124 8.92 -4.60 3.30
N LEU A 125 8.63 -3.79 2.27
CA LEU A 125 7.34 -3.74 1.57
C LEU A 125 7.15 -4.89 0.56
N GLY A 126 8.21 -5.66 0.24
CA GLY A 126 8.15 -6.79 -0.69
C GLY A 126 7.98 -6.38 -2.16
N TYR A 127 8.56 -5.25 -2.55
CA TYR A 127 8.55 -4.79 -3.94
C TYR A 127 9.56 -5.58 -4.81
N PRO A 128 9.39 -5.63 -6.14
CA PRO A 128 10.38 -6.18 -7.05
C PRO A 128 11.74 -5.48 -6.90
N GLU A 129 12.83 -6.25 -6.93
CA GLU A 129 14.18 -5.70 -6.70
C GLU A 129 14.55 -4.63 -7.73
N THR A 130 14.15 -4.79 -8.99
CA THR A 130 14.37 -3.80 -10.06
C THR A 130 13.65 -2.48 -9.79
N ALA A 131 12.41 -2.54 -9.28
CA ALA A 131 11.64 -1.37 -8.88
C ALA A 131 12.29 -0.67 -7.66
N ILE A 132 12.75 -1.43 -6.66
CA ILE A 132 13.46 -0.90 -5.49
C ILE A 132 14.72 -0.15 -5.92
N ILE A 133 15.55 -0.75 -6.79
CA ILE A 133 16.77 -0.14 -7.29
C ILE A 133 16.45 1.14 -8.07
N ALA A 134 15.43 1.09 -8.94
CA ALA A 134 15.03 2.25 -9.74
C ALA A 134 14.59 3.43 -8.87
N ASP A 135 13.81 3.17 -7.82
CA ASP A 135 13.41 4.20 -6.86
C ASP A 135 14.61 4.73 -6.05
N ALA A 136 15.38 3.84 -5.44
CA ALA A 136 16.55 4.20 -4.61
C ALA A 136 17.62 4.99 -5.39
N THR A 137 17.76 4.76 -6.70
CA THR A 137 18.68 5.50 -7.60
C THR A 137 18.02 6.70 -8.27
N LYS A 138 16.76 7.01 -7.99
CA LYS A 138 15.97 8.08 -8.64
C LYS A 138 15.89 7.92 -10.17
N SER A 139 15.94 6.68 -10.65
CA SER A 139 15.83 6.32 -12.08
C SER A 139 14.48 5.70 -12.44
N ALA A 140 13.52 5.71 -11.50
CA ALA A 140 12.16 5.28 -11.76
C ALA A 140 11.54 6.04 -12.93
N MET A 141 10.66 5.38 -13.67
CA MET A 141 10.00 5.97 -14.83
C MET A 141 8.86 6.88 -14.35
N PRO A 142 8.88 8.19 -14.63
CA PRO A 142 7.77 9.07 -14.29
C PRO A 142 6.53 8.74 -15.13
N ILE A 143 5.35 9.00 -14.59
CA ILE A 143 4.06 8.70 -15.27
C ILE A 143 3.99 9.35 -16.66
N SER A 144 4.60 10.53 -16.84
CA SER A 144 4.63 11.23 -18.12
C SER A 144 5.39 10.49 -19.24
N GLU A 145 6.20 9.51 -18.88
CA GLU A 145 6.98 8.68 -19.81
C GLU A 145 6.38 7.27 -19.98
N TYR A 146 5.26 6.98 -19.34
CA TYR A 146 4.61 5.67 -19.48
C TYR A 146 4.16 5.45 -20.92
N PRO A 147 4.51 4.30 -21.53
CA PRO A 147 4.06 3.97 -22.87
C PRO A 147 2.53 3.76 -22.89
N PRO A 148 1.89 3.95 -24.05
CA PRO A 148 0.43 3.85 -24.18
C PRO A 148 -0.14 2.51 -23.69
N GLU A 149 0.57 1.39 -23.91
CA GLU A 149 0.18 0.07 -23.43
C GLU A 149 0.12 -0.01 -21.90
N LEU A 150 1.04 0.68 -21.19
CA LEU A 150 1.02 0.74 -19.73
C LEU A 150 -0.08 1.66 -19.22
N LEU A 151 -0.27 2.83 -19.85
CA LEU A 151 -1.31 3.78 -19.47
C LEU A 151 -2.71 3.17 -19.59
N ASN A 152 -2.92 2.28 -20.58
CA ASN A 152 -4.20 1.63 -20.84
C ASN A 152 -4.35 0.28 -20.12
N ASP A 153 -3.34 -0.22 -19.42
CA ASP A 153 -3.42 -1.47 -18.68
C ASP A 153 -4.22 -1.28 -17.38
N PRO A 154 -5.39 -1.92 -17.22
CA PRO A 154 -6.20 -1.76 -16.01
C PRO A 154 -5.49 -2.28 -14.77
N SER A 155 -4.55 -3.23 -14.90
CA SER A 155 -3.78 -3.77 -13.78
C SER A 155 -2.91 -2.70 -13.12
N ARG A 156 -2.58 -1.60 -13.81
CA ARG A 156 -1.82 -0.47 -13.25
C ARG A 156 -2.46 0.11 -11.98
N LYS A 157 -3.78 0.02 -11.84
CA LYS A 157 -4.48 0.44 -10.62
C LYS A 157 -4.13 -0.38 -9.37
N PHE A 158 -3.46 -1.51 -9.54
CA PHE A 158 -2.97 -2.37 -8.46
C PHE A 158 -1.47 -2.17 -8.18
N CYS A 159 -0.79 -1.34 -8.97
CA CYS A 159 0.63 -1.06 -8.81
C CYS A 159 0.85 -0.03 -7.71
N VAL A 160 1.53 -0.42 -6.64
CA VAL A 160 1.81 0.39 -5.44
C VAL A 160 3.31 0.74 -5.30
N PHE A 161 4.08 0.59 -6.36
CA PHE A 161 5.50 0.91 -6.40
C PHE A 161 5.87 1.64 -7.69
N ALA A 162 6.99 2.35 -7.66
CA ALA A 162 7.52 3.03 -8.83
C ALA A 162 8.08 2.01 -9.84
N LEU A 163 7.73 2.15 -11.12
CA LEU A 163 8.21 1.28 -12.17
C LEU A 163 9.58 1.71 -12.68
N SER A 164 10.45 0.75 -12.95
CA SER A 164 11.74 1.00 -13.60
C SER A 164 11.58 1.25 -15.10
N ARG A 165 12.50 2.00 -15.72
CA ARG A 165 12.49 2.24 -17.18
C ARG A 165 12.79 0.98 -18.00
N GLU A 166 13.64 0.12 -17.46
CA GLU A 166 14.20 -1.03 -18.19
C GLU A 166 13.42 -2.33 -17.94
N HIS A 167 12.76 -2.45 -16.77
CA HIS A 167 12.11 -3.70 -16.34
C HIS A 167 10.61 -3.55 -16.05
N TRP A 168 9.97 -2.45 -16.46
CA TRP A 168 8.56 -2.21 -16.17
C TRP A 168 7.63 -3.32 -16.66
N GLN A 169 7.96 -4.01 -17.77
CA GLN A 169 7.14 -5.13 -18.27
C GLN A 169 7.15 -6.29 -17.27
N GLU A 170 8.33 -6.66 -16.76
CA GLU A 170 8.49 -7.75 -15.79
C GLU A 170 7.83 -7.38 -14.46
N GLU A 171 7.97 -6.13 -14.03
CA GLU A 171 7.34 -5.57 -12.83
C GLU A 171 5.81 -5.58 -12.96
N MET A 172 5.28 -5.21 -14.13
CA MET A 172 3.84 -5.28 -14.42
C MET A 172 3.30 -6.71 -14.48
N GLU A 173 4.11 -7.71 -14.85
CA GLU A 173 3.68 -9.11 -14.73
C GLU A 173 3.45 -9.52 -13.28
N VAL A 174 4.26 -9.03 -12.34
CA VAL A 174 4.01 -9.21 -10.89
C VAL A 174 2.68 -8.56 -10.49
N VAL A 175 2.45 -7.31 -10.94
CA VAL A 175 1.19 -6.59 -10.66
C VAL A 175 -0.02 -7.32 -11.22
N LYS A 176 0.06 -7.85 -12.46
CA LYS A 176 -1.01 -8.63 -13.08
C LYS A 176 -1.33 -9.90 -12.30
N GLN A 177 -0.31 -10.63 -11.87
CA GLN A 177 -0.50 -11.82 -11.04
C GLN A 177 -1.19 -11.48 -9.71
N GLN A 178 -0.82 -10.38 -9.07
CA GLN A 178 -1.48 -9.89 -7.86
C GLN A 178 -2.94 -9.49 -8.12
N ALA A 179 -3.20 -8.76 -9.21
CA ALA A 179 -4.54 -8.36 -9.61
C ALA A 179 -5.46 -9.57 -9.90
N GLU A 180 -4.96 -10.58 -10.64
CA GLU A 180 -5.70 -11.81 -10.90
C GLU A 180 -5.94 -12.64 -9.63
N PHE A 181 -4.99 -12.64 -8.68
CA PHE A 181 -5.20 -13.26 -7.39
C PHE A 181 -6.35 -12.57 -6.62
N ILE A 182 -6.32 -11.21 -6.55
CA ILE A 182 -7.39 -10.44 -5.90
C ILE A 182 -8.74 -10.72 -6.59
N LYS A 183 -8.77 -10.71 -7.92
CA LYS A 183 -9.98 -10.99 -8.70
C LYS A 183 -10.57 -12.37 -8.41
N LYS A 184 -9.72 -13.37 -8.22
CA LYS A 184 -10.13 -14.74 -7.89
C LYS A 184 -10.65 -14.86 -6.46
N GLU A 185 -9.95 -14.27 -5.50
CA GLU A 185 -10.27 -14.40 -4.07
C GLU A 185 -11.37 -13.45 -3.61
N ASP A 186 -11.41 -12.23 -4.17
CA ASP A 186 -12.39 -11.19 -3.87
C ASP A 186 -12.74 -10.34 -5.10
N PRO A 187 -13.65 -10.83 -5.98
CA PRO A 187 -14.07 -10.10 -7.17
C PRO A 187 -14.68 -8.73 -6.87
N SER A 188 -15.29 -8.57 -5.69
CA SER A 188 -15.91 -7.29 -5.27
C SER A 188 -14.85 -6.24 -4.98
N LEU A 189 -13.79 -6.60 -4.25
CA LEU A 189 -12.65 -5.73 -4.00
C LEU A 189 -11.92 -5.38 -5.30
N TYR A 190 -11.71 -6.37 -6.18
CA TYR A 190 -11.10 -6.14 -7.49
C TYR A 190 -11.86 -5.06 -8.27
N ASN A 191 -13.19 -5.20 -8.38
CA ASN A 191 -14.03 -4.23 -9.07
C ASN A 191 -14.04 -2.86 -8.38
N ALA A 192 -14.03 -2.84 -7.05
CA ALA A 192 -13.97 -1.60 -6.29
C ALA A 192 -12.67 -0.82 -6.51
N ILE A 193 -11.54 -1.50 -6.72
CA ILE A 193 -10.25 -0.87 -7.06
C ILE A 193 -10.27 -0.35 -8.51
N LEU A 194 -10.82 -1.13 -9.45
CA LEU A 194 -10.88 -0.72 -10.86
C LEU A 194 -11.77 0.51 -11.11
N ASN A 195 -12.81 0.70 -10.30
CA ASN A 195 -13.80 1.78 -10.50
C ASN A 195 -13.48 3.06 -9.70
N ASN A 196 -12.38 3.05 -8.97
CA ASN A 196 -11.78 4.23 -8.33
C ASN A 196 -10.77 4.86 -9.31
#